data_34e654a8ca8dfebfe24004b211e7ba01
#
_entry.id   34e654a8ca8dfebfe24004b211e7ba01
#
_cell.length_a   1.000
_cell.length_b   1.000
_cell.length_c   1.000
_cell.angle_alpha   90.00
_cell.angle_beta   90.00
_cell.angle_gamma   90.00
#
_symmetry.space_group_name_H-M   'P 1'
#
loop_
_entity.id
_entity.type
_entity.pdbx_description
1 polymer ?
#
loop_
_entity_poly.entity_id
_entity_poly.type
_entity_poly.pdbx_seq_one_letter_code
_entity_poly.pdbx_strand_id
1 'polypeptide(L)'
;MTIKQLLASTFIILLAFSCKTPEARKPISKSSDSFIKQSININKAVVKREESLIKAIIKKDSTRTYFASKNGFWYTYNKKNNTDTLKPGYGDEVEFNFNILSLDNDTIYSRSELGERALVIDKENIFSGLRQGLKLMKVNETVTFLFPSHKVYGYYGDNQRIGKNIPVKSVVTLNKINTDETLTN
;
A
#
# COMPACT_ATOMS: atom_id res chain seq x y z
N MET A 1 69.71 42.54 -19.36
CA MET A 1 68.67 41.49 -19.13
C MET A 1 69.24 40.22 -19.80
N THR A 2 69.53 39.19 -19.05
CA THR A 2 70.11 37.96 -19.58
C THR A 2 69.08 37.11 -20.26
N ILE A 3 69.41 36.41 -21.32
CA ILE A 3 68.54 35.49 -22.09
C ILE A 3 67.79 34.53 -21.17
N LYS A 4 68.40 34.10 -20.06
CA LYS A 4 67.78 33.26 -19.05
C LYS A 4 66.58 33.92 -18.33
N GLN A 5 66.64 35.24 -18.08
CA GLN A 5 65.56 36.00 -17.45
C GLN A 5 64.40 36.20 -18.41
N LEU A 6 64.67 36.37 -19.70
CA LEU A 6 63.63 36.46 -20.73
C LEU A 6 62.89 35.14 -20.91
N LEU A 7 63.58 34.02 -20.92
CA LEU A 7 63.01 32.67 -21.01
C LEU A 7 62.15 32.34 -19.78
N ALA A 8 62.58 32.71 -18.56
CA ALA A 8 61.82 32.50 -17.34
C ALA A 8 60.52 33.33 -17.31
N SER A 9 60.59 34.59 -17.79
CA SER A 9 59.40 35.46 -17.87
C SER A 9 58.36 34.94 -18.86
N THR A 10 58.80 34.43 -20.02
CA THR A 10 57.91 33.87 -21.03
C THR A 10 57.22 32.58 -20.54
N PHE A 11 57.97 31.75 -19.80
CA PHE A 11 57.41 30.51 -19.19
C PHE A 11 56.33 30.78 -18.11
N ILE A 12 56.52 31.82 -17.30
CA ILE A 12 55.51 32.23 -16.28
C ILE A 12 54.26 32.78 -16.93
N ILE A 13 54.35 33.51 -18.03
CA ILE A 13 53.18 34.04 -18.77
C ILE A 13 52.38 32.92 -19.43
N LEU A 14 53.05 31.87 -19.94
CA LEU A 14 52.37 30.70 -20.53
C LEU A 14 51.56 29.88 -19.51
N LEU A 15 51.98 29.85 -18.25
CA LEU A 15 51.26 29.15 -17.19
C LEU A 15 49.99 29.87 -16.73
N ALA A 16 49.87 31.17 -16.92
CA ALA A 16 48.72 31.98 -16.53
C ALA A 16 47.47 31.79 -17.44
N PHE A 17 47.62 31.21 -18.62
CA PHE A 17 46.49 30.97 -19.55
C PHE A 17 45.88 29.57 -19.49
N SER A 18 46.33 28.72 -18.58
CA SER A 18 45.92 27.31 -18.52
C SER A 18 44.65 27.03 -17.66
N CYS A 19 43.97 28.03 -17.12
CA CYS A 19 42.74 27.82 -16.36
C CYS A 19 41.50 27.95 -17.24
N LYS A 20 41.13 26.90 -17.98
CA LYS A 20 39.76 26.70 -18.41
C LYS A 20 38.96 26.14 -17.22
N THR A 21 38.15 26.99 -16.58
CA THR A 21 37.17 26.51 -15.63
C THR A 21 36.18 25.57 -16.36
N PRO A 22 36.01 24.30 -15.91
CA PRO A 22 35.01 23.43 -16.50
C PRO A 22 33.63 24.06 -16.34
N GLU A 23 32.93 24.21 -17.48
CA GLU A 23 31.57 24.71 -17.49
C GLU A 23 30.69 23.78 -16.63
N ALA A 24 30.01 24.31 -15.62
CA ALA A 24 29.14 23.55 -14.75
C ALA A 24 28.05 22.86 -15.60
N ARG A 25 28.00 21.55 -15.59
CA ARG A 25 26.98 20.78 -16.30
C ARG A 25 25.62 21.20 -15.77
N LYS A 26 24.79 21.78 -16.63
CA LYS A 26 23.39 22.05 -16.30
C LYS A 26 22.70 20.74 -15.97
N PRO A 27 21.95 20.64 -14.86
CA PRO A 27 21.22 19.43 -14.53
C PRO A 27 20.25 19.09 -15.68
N ILE A 28 20.36 17.90 -16.23
CA ILE A 28 19.46 17.41 -17.28
C ILE A 28 18.17 17.00 -16.60
N SER A 29 17.25 17.97 -16.39
CA SER A 29 15.94 17.74 -15.79
C SER A 29 14.90 17.15 -16.77
N LYS A 30 15.34 16.53 -17.88
CA LYS A 30 14.43 16.04 -18.94
C LYS A 30 13.67 14.74 -18.63
N SER A 31 13.92 14.06 -17.49
CA SER A 31 13.38 12.72 -17.33
C SER A 31 12.30 12.58 -16.25
N SER A 32 12.19 13.49 -15.28
CA SER A 32 11.28 13.27 -14.15
C SER A 32 9.80 13.33 -14.54
N ASP A 33 9.40 14.25 -15.39
CA ASP A 33 7.98 14.45 -15.74
C ASP A 33 7.41 13.33 -16.63
N SER A 34 8.21 12.80 -17.57
CA SER A 34 7.78 11.68 -18.42
C SER A 34 7.74 10.36 -17.66
N PHE A 35 8.70 10.09 -16.79
CA PHE A 35 8.70 8.90 -15.93
C PHE A 35 7.55 8.92 -14.91
N ILE A 36 7.28 10.06 -14.29
CA ILE A 36 6.16 10.21 -13.37
C ILE A 36 4.83 9.95 -14.10
N LYS A 37 4.61 10.56 -15.24
CA LYS A 37 3.41 10.35 -16.07
C LYS A 37 3.27 8.88 -16.50
N GLN A 38 4.35 8.25 -16.92
CA GLN A 38 4.36 6.83 -17.28
C GLN A 38 4.01 5.94 -16.09
N SER A 39 4.61 6.17 -14.92
CA SER A 39 4.32 5.42 -13.68
C SER A 39 2.87 5.58 -13.24
N ILE A 40 2.31 6.78 -13.32
CA ILE A 40 0.89 7.04 -13.03
C ILE A 40 -0.01 6.23 -13.98
N ASN A 41 0.29 6.21 -15.28
CA ASN A 41 -0.51 5.49 -16.26
C ASN A 41 -0.44 3.96 -16.04
N ILE A 42 0.74 3.42 -15.73
CA ILE A 42 0.90 2.01 -15.37
C ILE A 42 0.07 1.67 -14.14
N ASN A 43 0.18 2.45 -13.07
CA ASN A 43 -0.57 2.22 -11.84
C ASN A 43 -2.09 2.30 -12.06
N LYS A 44 -2.57 3.27 -12.83
CA LYS A 44 -3.99 3.35 -13.20
C LYS A 44 -4.47 2.13 -13.99
N ALA A 45 -3.65 1.63 -14.91
CA ALA A 45 -3.97 0.44 -15.70
C ALA A 45 -4.04 -0.82 -14.82
N VAL A 46 -3.11 -0.98 -13.85
CA VAL A 46 -3.13 -2.07 -12.87
C VAL A 46 -4.41 -2.02 -12.04
N VAL A 47 -4.71 -0.88 -11.42
CA VAL A 47 -5.93 -0.70 -10.61
C VAL A 47 -7.18 -1.03 -11.42
N LYS A 48 -7.31 -0.48 -12.64
CA LYS A 48 -8.47 -0.73 -13.51
C LYS A 48 -8.64 -2.22 -13.84
N ARG A 49 -7.53 -2.92 -14.12
CA ARG A 49 -7.55 -4.37 -14.39
C ARG A 49 -8.03 -5.15 -13.17
N GLU A 50 -7.48 -4.87 -11.98
CA GLU A 50 -7.83 -5.55 -10.74
C GLU A 50 -9.28 -5.30 -10.35
N GLU A 51 -9.76 -4.06 -10.45
CA GLU A 51 -11.17 -3.73 -10.23
C GLU A 51 -12.10 -4.48 -11.19
N SER A 52 -11.69 -4.63 -12.45
CA SER A 52 -12.47 -5.38 -13.44
C SER A 52 -12.55 -6.87 -13.09
N LEU A 53 -11.46 -7.47 -12.61
CA LEU A 53 -11.44 -8.86 -12.14
C LEU A 53 -12.36 -9.03 -10.92
N ILE A 54 -12.27 -8.14 -9.94
CA ILE A 54 -13.12 -8.17 -8.74
C ILE A 54 -14.60 -8.01 -9.12
N LYS A 55 -14.92 -7.07 -10.00
CA LYS A 55 -16.31 -6.87 -10.50
C LYS A 55 -16.84 -8.09 -11.25
N ALA A 56 -15.97 -8.80 -11.99
CA ALA A 56 -16.36 -10.05 -12.67
C ALA A 56 -16.69 -11.17 -11.65
N ILE A 57 -15.92 -11.28 -10.57
CA ILE A 57 -16.18 -12.22 -9.48
C ILE A 57 -17.51 -11.90 -8.80
N ILE A 58 -17.74 -10.64 -8.46
CA ILE A 58 -18.99 -10.16 -7.84
C ILE A 58 -20.18 -10.48 -8.74
N LYS A 59 -20.07 -10.26 -10.06
CA LYS A 59 -21.13 -10.56 -11.03
C LYS A 59 -21.43 -12.05 -11.14
N LYS A 60 -20.43 -12.91 -10.97
CA LYS A 60 -20.62 -14.38 -10.97
C LYS A 60 -21.27 -14.90 -9.69
N ASP A 61 -21.04 -14.23 -8.57
CA ASP A 61 -21.60 -14.65 -7.28
C ASP A 61 -22.99 -14.04 -7.05
N SER A 62 -24.01 -14.69 -7.62
CA SER A 62 -25.40 -14.27 -7.46
C SER A 62 -25.99 -14.59 -6.08
N THR A 63 -25.25 -15.30 -5.23
CA THR A 63 -25.74 -15.75 -3.90
C THR A 63 -25.54 -14.71 -2.82
N ARG A 64 -24.69 -13.69 -3.05
CA ARG A 64 -24.29 -12.70 -2.07
C ARG A 64 -24.50 -11.28 -2.58
N THR A 65 -24.80 -10.38 -1.66
CA THR A 65 -24.85 -8.95 -1.95
C THR A 65 -23.51 -8.32 -1.58
N TYR A 66 -22.83 -7.74 -2.55
CA TYR A 66 -21.57 -7.03 -2.35
C TYR A 66 -21.77 -5.52 -2.29
N PHE A 67 -21.05 -4.88 -1.41
CA PHE A 67 -21.04 -3.43 -1.20
C PHE A 67 -19.69 -2.85 -1.63
N ALA A 68 -19.71 -1.73 -2.34
CA ALA A 68 -18.51 -0.97 -2.66
C ALA A 68 -18.19 -0.02 -1.49
N SER A 69 -16.99 -0.13 -0.96
CA SER A 69 -16.49 0.80 0.05
C SER A 69 -16.04 2.12 -0.60
N LYS A 70 -16.25 3.24 0.09
CA LYS A 70 -15.68 4.55 -0.29
C LYS A 70 -14.14 4.54 -0.34
N ASN A 71 -13.53 3.56 0.32
CA ASN A 71 -12.09 3.38 0.38
C ASN A 71 -11.51 2.53 -0.76
N GLY A 72 -12.31 2.15 -1.77
CA GLY A 72 -11.84 1.45 -2.98
C GLY A 72 -11.57 -0.04 -2.78
N PHE A 73 -12.44 -0.73 -2.07
CA PHE A 73 -12.52 -2.19 -1.98
C PHE A 73 -13.98 -2.62 -1.90
N TRP A 74 -14.26 -3.92 -2.03
CA TRP A 74 -15.62 -4.48 -1.94
C TRP A 74 -15.71 -5.45 -0.79
N TYR A 75 -16.93 -5.61 -0.25
CA TYR A 75 -17.18 -6.51 0.86
C TYR A 75 -18.59 -7.07 0.86
N THR A 76 -18.75 -8.22 1.50
CA THR A 76 -20.05 -8.86 1.75
C THR A 76 -20.06 -9.47 3.13
N TYR A 77 -21.24 -9.41 3.78
CA TYR A 77 -21.42 -10.00 5.11
C TYR A 77 -21.69 -11.49 4.98
N ASN A 78 -20.87 -12.34 5.60
CA ASN A 78 -21.14 -13.77 5.78
C ASN A 78 -22.00 -13.98 7.03
N LYS A 79 -21.72 -13.21 8.09
CA LYS A 79 -22.51 -13.13 9.30
C LYS A 79 -22.63 -11.66 9.71
N LYS A 80 -23.85 -11.17 9.91
CA LYS A 80 -24.13 -9.78 10.27
C LYS A 80 -24.67 -9.71 11.69
N ASN A 81 -24.23 -8.73 12.46
CA ASN A 81 -24.78 -8.40 13.77
C ASN A 81 -25.73 -7.20 13.63
N ASN A 82 -27.03 -7.43 13.84
CA ASN A 82 -28.07 -6.40 13.73
C ASN A 82 -28.42 -5.75 15.09
N THR A 83 -27.92 -6.32 16.20
CA THR A 83 -28.25 -5.86 17.55
C THR A 83 -27.28 -4.80 18.07
N ASP A 84 -26.03 -4.88 17.64
CA ASP A 84 -24.98 -3.95 18.06
C ASP A 84 -24.88 -2.77 17.09
N THR A 85 -24.43 -1.62 17.58
CA THR A 85 -24.18 -0.40 16.77
C THR A 85 -22.72 0.03 16.79
N LEU A 86 -21.94 -0.45 17.78
CA LEU A 86 -20.55 -0.06 17.98
C LEU A 86 -19.66 -0.57 16.84
N LYS A 87 -18.84 0.32 16.32
CA LYS A 87 -17.77 0.04 15.33
C LYS A 87 -16.46 0.62 15.83
N PRO A 88 -15.32 0.00 15.47
CA PRO A 88 -14.02 0.50 15.90
C PRO A 88 -13.73 1.90 15.34
N GLY A 89 -13.25 2.77 16.18
CA GLY A 89 -12.74 4.11 15.87
C GLY A 89 -11.23 4.21 15.99
N TYR A 90 -10.71 5.43 15.91
CA TYR A 90 -9.29 5.72 16.14
C TYR A 90 -8.92 5.42 17.60
N GLY A 91 -7.86 4.65 17.82
CA GLY A 91 -7.34 4.33 19.15
C GLY A 91 -7.96 3.10 19.80
N ASP A 92 -9.13 2.64 19.32
CA ASP A 92 -9.73 1.41 19.84
C ASP A 92 -8.84 0.20 19.53
N GLU A 93 -8.73 -0.72 20.49
CA GLU A 93 -8.12 -2.01 20.29
C GLU A 93 -9.17 -3.02 19.80
N VAL A 94 -8.85 -3.77 18.77
CA VAL A 94 -9.72 -4.82 18.22
C VAL A 94 -9.03 -6.17 18.25
N GLU A 95 -9.78 -7.21 18.60
CA GLU A 95 -9.35 -8.61 18.48
C GLU A 95 -10.11 -9.25 17.32
N PHE A 96 -9.38 -9.87 16.39
CA PHE A 96 -9.96 -10.45 15.17
C PHE A 96 -9.16 -11.63 14.65
N ASN A 97 -9.85 -12.46 13.86
CA ASN A 97 -9.22 -13.51 13.07
C ASN A 97 -9.43 -13.24 11.59
N PHE A 98 -8.46 -13.60 10.77
CA PHE A 98 -8.59 -13.48 9.33
C PHE A 98 -7.77 -14.51 8.58
N ASN A 99 -8.02 -14.65 7.30
CA ASN A 99 -7.19 -15.37 6.35
C ASN A 99 -6.86 -14.48 5.16
N ILE A 100 -5.93 -14.90 4.33
CA ILE A 100 -5.66 -14.27 3.04
C ILE A 100 -5.72 -15.37 1.97
N LEU A 101 -6.57 -15.12 0.97
CA LEU A 101 -6.82 -16.01 -0.14
C LEU A 101 -6.50 -15.31 -1.46
N SER A 102 -6.19 -16.08 -2.51
CA SER A 102 -6.27 -15.58 -3.87
C SER A 102 -7.72 -15.20 -4.23
N LEU A 103 -7.93 -14.48 -5.33
CA LEU A 103 -9.29 -14.23 -5.81
C LEU A 103 -10.01 -15.53 -6.25
N ASP A 104 -9.26 -16.56 -6.58
CA ASP A 104 -9.76 -17.90 -6.97
C ASP A 104 -10.01 -18.83 -5.77
N ASN A 105 -9.85 -18.33 -4.55
CA ASN A 105 -10.03 -18.99 -3.25
C ASN A 105 -8.87 -19.90 -2.80
N ASP A 106 -7.72 -19.88 -3.45
CA ASP A 106 -6.55 -20.61 -2.95
C ASP A 106 -6.03 -19.92 -1.69
N THR A 107 -5.71 -20.71 -0.67
CA THR A 107 -5.22 -20.19 0.60
C THR A 107 -3.77 -19.76 0.47
N ILE A 108 -3.50 -18.47 0.67
CA ILE A 108 -2.15 -17.90 0.76
C ILE A 108 -1.68 -17.93 2.20
N TYR A 109 -2.50 -17.44 3.12
CA TYR A 109 -2.30 -17.53 4.57
C TYR A 109 -3.57 -18.01 5.24
N SER A 110 -3.50 -19.12 5.96
CA SER A 110 -4.64 -19.68 6.67
C SER A 110 -4.92 -18.91 7.97
N ARG A 111 -6.17 -19.01 8.46
CA ARG A 111 -6.56 -18.44 9.75
C ARG A 111 -5.76 -19.03 10.92
N SER A 112 -5.48 -20.33 10.88
CA SER A 112 -4.69 -21.01 11.92
C SER A 112 -3.23 -20.57 11.93
N GLU A 113 -2.67 -20.25 10.76
CA GLU A 113 -1.30 -19.78 10.63
C GLU A 113 -1.14 -18.33 11.11
N LEU A 114 -2.12 -17.45 10.81
CA LEU A 114 -2.10 -16.07 11.24
C LEU A 114 -2.48 -15.89 12.71
N GLY A 115 -3.26 -16.82 13.27
CA GLY A 115 -3.77 -16.77 14.63
C GLY A 115 -4.77 -15.66 14.86
N GLU A 116 -5.14 -15.49 16.12
CA GLU A 116 -5.88 -14.31 16.56
C GLU A 116 -4.94 -13.10 16.67
N ARG A 117 -5.41 -11.96 16.20
CA ARG A 117 -4.64 -10.71 16.18
C ARG A 117 -5.34 -9.66 17.00
N ALA A 118 -4.56 -8.95 17.80
CA ALA A 118 -4.96 -7.68 18.40
C ALA A 118 -4.33 -6.54 17.59
N LEU A 119 -5.04 -5.43 17.44
CA LEU A 119 -4.61 -4.25 16.71
C LEU A 119 -5.23 -3.00 17.31
N VAL A 120 -4.41 -1.99 17.57
CA VAL A 120 -4.90 -0.64 17.91
C VAL A 120 -5.13 0.13 16.60
N ILE A 121 -6.40 0.46 16.33
CA ILE A 121 -6.84 1.10 15.08
C ILE A 121 -6.10 2.43 14.88
N ASP A 122 -5.51 2.58 13.68
CA ASP A 122 -4.74 3.75 13.22
C ASP A 122 -3.46 4.06 14.03
N LYS A 123 -3.12 3.28 15.06
CA LYS A 123 -1.85 3.40 15.79
C LYS A 123 -0.85 2.30 15.40
N GLU A 124 -1.32 1.16 14.91
CA GLU A 124 -0.45 0.04 14.54
C GLU A 124 -0.49 -0.29 13.04
N ASN A 125 0.58 -0.95 12.56
CA ASN A 125 0.74 -1.25 11.15
C ASN A 125 0.05 -2.55 10.76
N ILE A 126 -0.93 -2.41 9.89
CA ILE A 126 -1.52 -3.49 9.10
C ILE A 126 -1.84 -2.92 7.72
N PHE A 127 -2.02 -3.75 6.70
CA PHE A 127 -2.37 -3.23 5.38
C PHE A 127 -3.68 -2.42 5.41
N SER A 128 -3.69 -1.32 4.64
CA SER A 128 -4.73 -0.29 4.75
C SER A 128 -6.14 -0.80 4.49
N GLY A 129 -6.30 -1.78 3.61
CA GLY A 129 -7.60 -2.40 3.32
C GLY A 129 -8.22 -3.06 4.54
N LEU A 130 -7.44 -3.85 5.29
CA LEU A 130 -7.95 -4.54 6.49
C LEU A 130 -8.28 -3.57 7.61
N ARG A 131 -7.39 -2.59 7.86
CA ARG A 131 -7.65 -1.54 8.85
C ARG A 131 -8.94 -0.77 8.55
N GLN A 132 -9.18 -0.41 7.29
CA GLN A 132 -10.39 0.27 6.87
C GLN A 132 -11.62 -0.66 6.88
N GLY A 133 -11.40 -1.95 6.60
CA GLY A 133 -12.44 -2.98 6.66
C GLY A 133 -12.94 -3.21 8.08
N LEU A 134 -12.03 -3.32 9.06
CA LEU A 134 -12.36 -3.48 10.47
C LEU A 134 -13.26 -2.36 10.99
N LYS A 135 -13.03 -1.11 10.56
CA LYS A 135 -13.89 0.05 10.92
C LYS A 135 -15.33 -0.04 10.38
N LEU A 136 -15.62 -0.93 9.45
CA LEU A 136 -16.98 -1.18 8.97
C LEU A 136 -17.72 -2.24 9.77
N MET A 137 -16.98 -3.07 10.52
CA MET A 137 -17.49 -4.25 11.22
C MET A 137 -17.94 -3.94 12.63
N LYS A 138 -18.80 -4.80 13.12
CA LYS A 138 -19.24 -4.88 14.53
C LYS A 138 -18.77 -6.19 15.14
N VAL A 139 -18.78 -6.27 16.46
CA VAL A 139 -18.42 -7.50 17.19
C VAL A 139 -19.28 -8.67 16.70
N ASN A 140 -18.67 -9.85 16.57
CA ASN A 140 -19.28 -11.09 16.07
C ASN A 140 -19.75 -11.07 14.60
N GLU A 141 -19.38 -10.06 13.84
CA GLU A 141 -19.55 -10.10 12.37
C GLU A 141 -18.43 -10.87 11.70
N THR A 142 -18.80 -11.55 10.61
CA THR A 142 -17.83 -12.15 9.67
C THR A 142 -18.08 -11.56 8.29
N VAL A 143 -17.05 -10.96 7.73
CA VAL A 143 -17.11 -10.24 6.46
C VAL A 143 -16.05 -10.77 5.51
N THR A 144 -16.43 -11.00 4.26
CA THR A 144 -15.51 -11.26 3.16
C THR A 144 -15.19 -9.96 2.46
N PHE A 145 -13.92 -9.63 2.39
CA PHE A 145 -13.39 -8.47 1.67
C PHE A 145 -12.70 -8.90 0.39
N LEU A 146 -12.82 -8.08 -0.66
CA LEU A 146 -12.10 -8.19 -1.91
C LEU A 146 -11.27 -6.91 -2.07
N PHE A 147 -9.95 -7.05 -1.90
CA PHE A 147 -9.02 -5.93 -1.89
C PHE A 147 -8.21 -5.88 -3.18
N PRO A 148 -8.23 -4.75 -3.91
CA PRO A 148 -7.19 -4.48 -4.90
C PRO A 148 -5.80 -4.46 -4.25
N SER A 149 -4.76 -4.76 -5.01
CA SER A 149 -3.39 -4.90 -4.49
C SER A 149 -2.90 -3.67 -3.74
N HIS A 150 -3.23 -2.45 -4.20
CA HIS A 150 -2.83 -1.20 -3.55
C HIS A 150 -3.46 -0.97 -2.16
N LYS A 151 -4.45 -1.77 -1.79
CA LYS A 151 -5.04 -1.80 -0.44
C LYS A 151 -4.40 -2.84 0.48
N VAL A 152 -3.54 -3.68 -0.08
CA VAL A 152 -2.84 -4.76 0.61
C VAL A 152 -1.34 -4.49 0.59
N TYR A 153 -0.58 -5.21 -0.21
CA TYR A 153 0.89 -5.11 -0.25
C TYR A 153 1.41 -4.38 -1.51
N GLY A 154 0.52 -4.05 -2.46
CA GLY A 154 0.80 -3.19 -3.60
C GLY A 154 1.91 -3.67 -4.52
N TYR A 155 2.76 -2.71 -4.94
CA TYR A 155 3.84 -2.96 -5.88
C TYR A 155 4.95 -3.87 -5.33
N TYR A 156 5.19 -3.87 -4.03
CA TYR A 156 6.29 -4.64 -3.43
C TYR A 156 5.91 -6.07 -3.05
N GLY A 157 4.61 -6.35 -2.85
CA GLY A 157 4.19 -7.60 -2.25
C GLY A 157 4.51 -7.64 -0.74
N ASP A 158 4.45 -8.84 -0.13
CA ASP A 158 4.79 -9.05 1.29
C ASP A 158 6.21 -9.63 1.49
N ASN A 159 6.96 -9.76 0.41
CA ASN A 159 8.28 -10.41 0.34
C ASN A 159 8.29 -11.89 0.74
N GLN A 160 7.14 -12.55 0.78
CA GLN A 160 7.01 -13.97 1.12
C GLN A 160 6.14 -14.71 0.08
N ARG A 161 4.82 -14.69 0.22
CA ARG A 161 3.87 -15.44 -0.61
C ARG A 161 3.05 -14.55 -1.54
N ILE A 162 2.91 -13.27 -1.22
CA ILE A 162 2.13 -12.32 -2.03
C ILE A 162 3.08 -11.50 -2.88
N GLY A 163 3.04 -11.74 -4.19
CA GLY A 163 3.83 -11.00 -5.16
C GLY A 163 3.32 -9.57 -5.39
N LYS A 164 3.98 -8.85 -6.31
CA LYS A 164 3.58 -7.48 -6.69
C LYS A 164 2.25 -7.46 -7.43
N ASN A 165 1.43 -6.45 -7.09
CA ASN A 165 0.15 -6.18 -7.75
C ASN A 165 -0.79 -7.40 -7.72
N ILE A 166 -0.81 -8.13 -6.59
CA ILE A 166 -1.73 -9.25 -6.37
C ILE A 166 -2.92 -8.77 -5.53
N PRO A 167 -4.12 -8.72 -6.10
CA PRO A 167 -5.35 -8.50 -5.35
C PRO A 167 -5.69 -9.74 -4.53
N VAL A 168 -6.29 -9.56 -3.36
CA VAL A 168 -6.59 -10.66 -2.46
C VAL A 168 -8.02 -10.63 -1.95
N LYS A 169 -8.49 -11.80 -1.52
CA LYS A 169 -9.69 -12.00 -0.72
C LYS A 169 -9.30 -12.24 0.72
N SER A 170 -10.07 -11.72 1.67
CA SER A 170 -9.88 -12.00 3.09
C SER A 170 -11.23 -12.21 3.77
N VAL A 171 -11.34 -13.25 4.57
CA VAL A 171 -12.50 -13.48 5.45
C VAL A 171 -12.10 -13.11 6.85
N VAL A 172 -12.71 -12.08 7.38
CA VAL A 172 -12.39 -11.47 8.67
C VAL A 172 -13.54 -11.68 9.64
N THR A 173 -13.24 -12.08 10.86
CA THR A 173 -14.19 -12.13 11.98
C THR A 173 -13.71 -11.19 13.06
N LEU A 174 -14.52 -10.21 13.43
CA LEU A 174 -14.25 -9.30 14.53
C LEU A 174 -14.78 -9.90 15.83
N ASN A 175 -13.89 -10.21 16.77
CA ASN A 175 -14.22 -10.90 18.01
C ASN A 175 -14.52 -9.90 19.13
N LYS A 176 -13.77 -8.79 19.23
CA LYS A 176 -13.90 -7.84 20.33
C LYS A 176 -13.49 -6.43 19.93
N ILE A 177 -14.05 -5.45 20.58
CA ILE A 177 -13.66 -4.03 20.55
C ILE A 177 -13.44 -3.58 22.00
N ASN A 178 -12.24 -3.12 22.31
CA ASN A 178 -11.93 -2.42 23.54
C ASN A 178 -11.79 -0.93 23.19
N THR A 179 -12.69 -0.09 23.66
CA THR A 179 -12.63 1.35 23.43
C THR A 179 -11.54 2.00 24.28
N ASP A 180 -10.97 3.12 23.83
CA ASP A 180 -9.88 3.84 24.53
C ASP A 180 -10.31 4.23 25.97
N GLU A 181 -11.60 4.45 26.20
CA GLU A 181 -12.17 4.69 27.54
C GLU A 181 -12.09 3.47 28.47
N THR A 182 -12.09 2.24 27.93
CA THR A 182 -11.97 1.01 28.73
C THR A 182 -10.52 0.62 29.03
N LEU A 183 -9.55 1.18 28.31
CA LEU A 183 -8.13 0.92 28.52
C LEU A 183 -7.50 1.79 29.62
N THR A 184 -8.23 2.81 30.10
CA THR A 184 -7.78 3.77 31.13
C THR A 184 -8.27 3.46 32.55
N ASN A 185 -8.98 2.34 32.78
CA ASN A 185 -9.49 1.92 34.09
C ASN A 185 -8.74 0.71 34.66
#